data_db70ffb2265b1cf4284ff9879c867414
#
_entry.id   db70ffb2265b1cf4284ff9879c867414
#
_cell.length_a   1.000
_cell.length_b   1.000
_cell.length_c   1.000
_cell.angle_alpha   90.00
_cell.angle_beta   90.00
_cell.angle_gamma   90.00
#
_symmetry.space_group_name_H-M   'P 1'
#
loop_
_entity.id
_entity.type
_entity.pdbx_description
1 polymer ?
#
loop_
_entity_poly.entity_id
_entity_poly.type
_entity_poly.pdbx_seq_one_letter_code
_entity_poly.pdbx_strand_id
1 'polypeptide(L)'
;GEILVDLITTTQDWRNVQEQEPDERAKIEAALMEKQGRCPHAGTVNEEKEKQLLAGWKDVLLALSLEGTLKGVLHTKNDSVADVVKNEGTEVLFGQDYFYEELLGLRFQISPFSFFQTNSLGAEVLYSTAREFILGDNPDMLADKTVYDLYSGTGTIAQMMAAVSKKVIGIEIVEEAVEAAKENAQLNQLDNCDFIA
;
A
#
# COMPACT_ATOMS: atom_id res chain seq x y z
N GLY A 1 -17.01 -5.33 -2.73
CA GLY A 1 -15.64 -5.22 -2.25
C GLY A 1 -15.52 -4.29 -1.04
N GLU A 2 -14.36 -4.28 -0.42
CA GLU A 2 -14.01 -3.35 0.66
C GLU A 2 -13.29 -2.13 0.08
N ILE A 3 -13.46 -0.96 0.69
CA ILE A 3 -12.89 0.30 0.21
C ILE A 3 -12.13 0.95 1.36
N LEU A 4 -10.89 1.34 1.09
CA LEU A 4 -10.06 2.16 1.96
C LEU A 4 -9.71 3.44 1.19
N VAL A 5 -9.87 4.60 1.83
CA VAL A 5 -9.54 5.89 1.24
C VAL A 5 -8.46 6.54 2.06
N ASP A 6 -7.35 6.91 1.45
CA ASP A 6 -6.28 7.67 2.09
C ASP A 6 -6.08 9.01 1.38
N LEU A 7 -6.22 10.10 2.12
CA LEU A 7 -5.89 11.44 1.65
C LEU A 7 -4.42 11.74 1.98
N ILE A 8 -3.62 11.90 0.96
CA ILE A 8 -2.21 12.22 1.11
C ILE A 8 -2.02 13.73 0.93
N THR A 9 -1.46 14.37 1.95
CA THR A 9 -1.19 15.81 1.93
C THR A 9 0.26 16.11 2.30
N THR A 10 0.69 17.34 2.01
CA THR A 10 1.97 17.89 2.52
C THR A 10 1.73 18.64 3.83
N THR A 11 2.74 18.72 4.69
CA THR A 11 2.73 19.59 5.87
C THR A 11 2.87 21.08 5.51
N GLN A 12 3.06 21.39 4.24
CA GLN A 12 3.35 22.72 3.73
C GLN A 12 2.09 23.41 3.17
N ASP A 13 1.77 24.61 3.66
CA ASP A 13 0.67 25.44 3.14
C ASP A 13 1.16 26.41 2.05
N TRP A 14 0.90 26.08 0.80
CA TRP A 14 1.28 26.90 -0.36
C TRP A 14 0.46 28.22 -0.49
N ARG A 15 -0.65 28.37 0.23
CA ARG A 15 -1.54 29.55 0.13
C ARG A 15 -1.09 30.73 0.99
N ASN A 16 -0.18 30.56 1.92
CA ASN A 16 0.26 31.59 2.86
C ASN A 16 1.58 32.28 2.47
N VAL A 17 2.00 32.15 1.23
CA VAL A 17 3.28 32.72 0.76
C VAL A 17 3.12 34.09 0.11
N GLN A 18 2.28 34.89 0.63
CA GLN A 18 2.35 36.31 0.34
C GLN A 18 3.13 36.98 1.47
N GLU A 19 4.34 37.51 1.16
CA GLU A 19 4.98 38.62 1.88
C GLU A 19 6.45 38.50 2.26
N GLN A 20 7.19 37.46 1.89
CA GLN A 20 8.65 37.57 1.97
C GLN A 20 9.28 37.28 0.61
N GLU A 21 10.06 38.24 0.11
CA GLU A 21 10.89 37.96 -1.07
C GLU A 21 11.89 36.87 -0.74
N PRO A 22 11.84 35.71 -1.43
CA PRO A 22 12.72 34.61 -1.17
C PRO A 22 14.16 34.99 -1.51
N ASP A 23 15.11 34.52 -0.70
CA ASP A 23 16.53 34.62 -1.00
C ASP A 23 16.89 33.84 -2.29
N GLU A 24 18.09 34.01 -2.80
CA GLU A 24 18.52 33.37 -4.07
C GLU A 24 18.48 31.82 -3.97
N ARG A 25 18.76 31.26 -2.79
CA ARG A 25 18.71 29.81 -2.57
C ARG A 25 17.28 29.29 -2.61
N ALA A 26 16.35 29.99 -1.95
CA ALA A 26 14.94 29.66 -1.98
C ALA A 26 14.35 29.77 -3.40
N LYS A 27 14.81 30.74 -4.22
CA LYS A 27 14.42 30.86 -5.63
C LYS A 27 14.89 29.66 -6.47
N ILE A 28 16.11 29.17 -6.23
CA ILE A 28 16.65 28.00 -6.92
C ILE A 28 15.91 26.71 -6.50
N GLU A 29 15.68 26.54 -5.20
CA GLU A 29 14.92 25.41 -4.66
C GLU A 29 13.47 25.41 -5.19
N ALA A 30 12.83 26.59 -5.23
CA ALA A 30 11.52 26.79 -5.80
C ALA A 30 11.47 26.39 -7.29
N ALA A 31 12.42 26.83 -8.09
CA ALA A 31 12.49 26.49 -9.51
C ALA A 31 12.75 25.00 -9.76
N LEU A 32 13.48 24.33 -8.87
CA LEU A 32 13.70 22.89 -8.91
C LEU A 32 12.42 22.11 -8.56
N MET A 33 11.69 22.57 -7.55
CA MET A 33 10.42 21.97 -7.13
C MET A 33 9.32 22.15 -8.19
N GLU A 34 9.25 23.32 -8.83
CA GLU A 34 8.30 23.58 -9.91
C GLU A 34 8.52 22.65 -11.10
N LYS A 35 9.79 22.37 -11.46
CA LYS A 35 10.14 21.38 -12.49
C LYS A 35 9.72 19.95 -12.14
N GLN A 36 9.56 19.65 -10.85
CA GLN A 36 9.11 18.37 -10.33
C GLN A 36 7.59 18.32 -10.08
N GLY A 37 6.84 19.36 -10.48
CA GLY A 37 5.40 19.47 -10.24
C GLY A 37 5.02 19.75 -8.77
N ARG A 38 5.96 20.26 -7.97
CA ARG A 38 5.75 20.60 -6.57
C ARG A 38 5.58 22.10 -6.37
N CYS A 39 4.73 22.49 -5.43
CA CYS A 39 4.57 23.91 -5.05
C CYS A 39 5.78 24.40 -4.25
N PRO A 40 6.43 25.47 -4.68
CA PRO A 40 7.70 25.94 -4.10
C PRO A 40 7.57 26.74 -2.80
N HIS A 41 6.40 26.89 -2.25
CA HIS A 41 6.17 27.87 -1.18
C HIS A 41 5.41 27.24 0.00
N ALA A 42 6.11 27.03 1.08
CA ALA A 42 5.62 26.36 2.26
C ALA A 42 5.43 27.33 3.43
N GLY A 43 4.19 27.62 3.76
CA GLY A 43 3.80 28.06 5.09
C GLY A 43 3.43 26.87 5.97
N THR A 44 3.42 27.03 7.29
CA THR A 44 2.88 26.01 8.19
C THR A 44 1.37 25.91 8.05
N VAL A 45 0.86 24.69 7.90
CA VAL A 45 -0.59 24.44 7.86
C VAL A 45 -1.20 24.87 9.21
N ASN A 46 -2.33 25.58 9.15
CA ASN A 46 -3.12 25.86 10.34
C ASN A 46 -3.85 24.57 10.74
N GLU A 47 -3.37 23.93 11.80
CA GLU A 47 -3.85 22.62 12.27
C GLU A 47 -5.37 22.59 12.57
N GLU A 48 -5.92 23.66 13.10
CA GLU A 48 -7.37 23.72 13.40
C GLU A 48 -8.20 23.74 12.11
N LYS A 49 -7.75 24.49 11.11
CA LYS A 49 -8.39 24.54 9.81
C LYS A 49 -8.25 23.23 9.05
N GLU A 50 -7.08 22.58 9.15
CA GLU A 50 -6.84 21.24 8.59
C GLU A 50 -7.83 20.24 9.18
N LYS A 51 -7.95 20.17 10.51
CA LYS A 51 -8.89 19.28 11.19
C LYS A 51 -10.35 19.51 10.76
N GLN A 52 -10.77 20.76 10.61
CA GLN A 52 -12.12 21.07 10.13
C GLN A 52 -12.34 20.61 8.69
N LEU A 53 -11.35 20.78 7.80
CA LEU A 53 -11.42 20.32 6.42
C LEU A 53 -11.46 18.79 6.34
N LEU A 54 -10.60 18.11 7.11
CA LEU A 54 -10.55 16.64 7.15
C LEU A 54 -11.87 16.06 7.71
N ALA A 55 -12.44 16.67 8.74
CA ALA A 55 -13.73 16.27 9.27
C ALA A 55 -14.84 16.40 8.21
N GLY A 56 -14.92 17.55 7.53
CA GLY A 56 -15.89 17.76 6.45
C GLY A 56 -15.71 16.81 5.28
N TRP A 57 -14.47 16.54 4.89
CA TRP A 57 -14.15 15.57 3.82
C TRP A 57 -14.57 14.16 4.20
N LYS A 58 -14.24 13.72 5.41
CA LYS A 58 -14.68 12.42 5.94
C LYS A 58 -16.21 12.30 5.93
N ASP A 59 -16.93 13.32 6.41
CA ASP A 59 -18.39 13.29 6.48
C ASP A 59 -19.03 13.20 5.09
N VAL A 60 -18.43 13.84 4.07
CA VAL A 60 -18.85 13.70 2.67
C VAL A 60 -18.67 12.26 2.20
N LEU A 61 -17.50 11.63 2.47
CA LEU A 61 -17.24 10.24 2.07
C LEU A 61 -18.21 9.25 2.73
N LEU A 62 -18.51 9.44 4.01
CA LEU A 62 -19.45 8.61 4.77
C LEU A 62 -20.90 8.74 4.27
N ALA A 63 -21.23 9.85 3.64
CA ALA A 63 -22.57 10.09 3.07
C ALA A 63 -22.74 9.52 1.65
N LEU A 64 -21.66 9.06 1.00
CA LEU A 64 -21.74 8.50 -0.36
C LEU A 64 -22.40 7.13 -0.36
N SER A 65 -23.24 6.89 -1.37
CA SER A 65 -23.73 5.55 -1.69
C SER A 65 -22.72 4.84 -2.58
N LEU A 66 -21.94 3.93 -2.00
CA LEU A 66 -20.88 3.20 -2.69
C LEU A 66 -21.35 1.76 -2.98
N GLU A 67 -20.86 1.17 -4.08
CA GLU A 67 -21.08 -0.24 -4.39
C GLU A 67 -20.29 -1.17 -3.44
N GLY A 68 -19.26 -0.66 -2.78
CA GLY A 68 -18.45 -1.37 -1.77
C GLY A 68 -18.70 -0.86 -0.36
N THR A 69 -18.13 -1.54 0.62
CA THR A 69 -18.16 -1.15 2.03
C THR A 69 -16.94 -0.30 2.37
N LEU A 70 -17.15 0.96 2.76
CA LEU A 70 -16.07 1.82 3.25
C LEU A 70 -15.57 1.30 4.61
N LYS A 71 -14.34 0.82 4.65
CA LYS A 71 -13.68 0.23 5.83
C LYS A 71 -12.87 1.24 6.61
N GLY A 72 -12.27 2.19 5.91
CA GLY A 72 -11.48 3.22 6.55
C GLY A 72 -11.34 4.48 5.72
N VAL A 73 -11.11 5.57 6.42
CA VAL A 73 -10.72 6.87 5.87
C VAL A 73 -9.49 7.32 6.62
N LEU A 74 -8.42 7.54 5.89
CA LEU A 74 -7.10 7.86 6.42
C LEU A 74 -6.66 9.26 5.95
N HIS A 75 -5.75 9.83 6.69
CA HIS A 75 -5.00 11.01 6.29
C HIS A 75 -3.52 10.77 6.52
N THR A 76 -2.75 10.75 5.46
CA THR A 76 -1.29 10.53 5.49
C THR A 76 -0.57 11.83 5.15
N LYS A 77 0.38 12.23 6.01
CA LYS A 77 1.32 13.32 5.72
C LYS A 77 2.54 12.76 5.00
N ASN A 78 2.88 13.37 3.86
CA ASN A 78 4.03 12.98 3.06
C ASN A 78 4.73 14.21 2.47
N ASP A 79 5.89 14.53 3.01
CA ASP A 79 6.77 15.57 2.51
C ASP A 79 7.99 15.00 1.75
N SER A 80 7.98 13.69 1.47
CA SER A 80 9.04 13.01 0.74
C SER A 80 9.24 13.61 -0.65
N VAL A 81 10.49 13.80 -1.03
CA VAL A 81 10.90 14.25 -2.36
C VAL A 81 10.83 13.12 -3.40
N ALA A 82 10.72 11.87 -2.96
CA ALA A 82 10.65 10.71 -3.82
C ALA A 82 9.22 10.45 -4.29
N ASP A 83 9.06 9.78 -5.44
CA ASP A 83 7.75 9.36 -5.99
C ASP A 83 7.07 8.24 -5.14
N VAL A 84 7.68 7.86 -4.03
CA VAL A 84 7.13 6.88 -3.10
C VAL A 84 6.50 7.59 -1.91
N VAL A 85 5.24 7.30 -1.64
CA VAL A 85 4.56 7.77 -0.43
C VAL A 85 5.18 7.04 0.76
N LYS A 86 5.80 7.82 1.67
CA LYS A 86 6.30 7.30 2.94
C LYS A 86 5.29 7.60 4.03
N ASN A 87 5.17 6.67 4.96
CA ASN A 87 4.41 6.91 6.17
C ASN A 87 5.20 7.84 7.10
N GLU A 88 5.01 9.15 6.94
CA GLU A 88 5.55 10.19 7.83
C GLU A 88 4.55 10.56 8.93
N GLY A 89 3.41 9.89 8.97
CA GLY A 89 2.33 10.01 9.94
C GLY A 89 0.98 9.80 9.29
N THR A 90 0.34 8.68 9.60
CA THR A 90 -1.02 8.35 9.14
C THR A 90 -1.98 8.43 10.31
N GLU A 91 -3.04 9.21 10.15
CA GLU A 91 -4.15 9.32 11.10
C GLU A 91 -5.36 8.57 10.55
N VAL A 92 -5.97 7.72 11.39
CA VAL A 92 -7.22 7.05 11.05
C VAL A 92 -8.38 7.99 11.41
N LEU A 93 -9.01 8.57 10.41
CA LEU A 93 -10.17 9.47 10.59
C LEU A 93 -11.47 8.72 10.80
N PHE A 94 -11.56 7.49 10.29
CA PHE A 94 -12.69 6.59 10.45
C PHE A 94 -12.28 5.14 10.21
N GLY A 95 -12.84 4.20 10.98
CA GLY A 95 -12.73 2.76 10.77
C GLY A 95 -11.33 2.21 11.03
N GLN A 96 -10.73 1.58 10.04
CA GLN A 96 -9.47 0.86 10.12
C GLN A 96 -8.51 1.30 9.00
N ASP A 97 -7.23 0.98 9.14
CA ASP A 97 -6.14 1.33 8.21
C ASP A 97 -5.81 0.22 7.22
N TYR A 98 -6.68 -0.75 7.06
CA TYR A 98 -6.52 -1.85 6.12
C TYR A 98 -7.87 -2.25 5.51
N PHE A 99 -7.80 -3.00 4.41
CA PHE A 99 -8.94 -3.69 3.82
C PHE A 99 -8.55 -5.10 3.40
N TYR A 100 -9.54 -5.93 3.11
CA TYR A 100 -9.30 -7.28 2.63
C TYR A 100 -9.61 -7.40 1.14
N GLU A 101 -8.74 -8.12 0.45
CA GLU A 101 -8.95 -8.57 -0.93
C GLU A 101 -8.81 -10.09 -1.00
N GLU A 102 -9.50 -10.71 -1.94
CA GLU A 102 -9.44 -12.15 -2.18
C GLU A 102 -8.83 -12.43 -3.55
N LEU A 103 -7.83 -13.30 -3.60
CA LEU A 103 -7.19 -13.77 -4.82
C LEU A 103 -7.08 -15.29 -4.79
N LEU A 104 -7.62 -15.97 -5.80
CA LEU A 104 -7.57 -17.43 -5.94
C LEU A 104 -8.02 -18.18 -4.68
N GLY A 105 -9.01 -17.65 -3.97
CA GLY A 105 -9.54 -18.20 -2.73
C GLY A 105 -8.71 -17.93 -1.48
N LEU A 106 -7.62 -17.18 -1.59
CA LEU A 106 -6.82 -16.70 -0.45
C LEU A 106 -7.21 -15.27 -0.12
N ARG A 107 -7.27 -14.98 1.17
CA ARG A 107 -7.62 -13.64 1.68
C ARG A 107 -6.38 -12.92 2.14
N PHE A 108 -6.24 -11.66 1.71
CA PHE A 108 -5.10 -10.80 2.02
C PHE A 108 -5.55 -9.54 2.74
N GLN A 109 -4.93 -9.26 3.88
CA GLN A 109 -5.02 -7.94 4.52
C GLN A 109 -4.03 -7.00 3.85
N ILE A 110 -4.53 -5.87 3.38
CA ILE A 110 -3.76 -4.90 2.59
C ILE A 110 -3.79 -3.56 3.32
N SER A 111 -2.62 -3.01 3.59
CA SER A 111 -2.43 -1.66 4.11
C SER A 111 -2.08 -0.67 3.00
N PRO A 112 -2.21 0.64 3.21
CA PRO A 112 -1.91 1.66 2.19
C PRO A 112 -0.47 1.65 1.67
N PHE A 113 0.47 1.16 2.49
CA PHE A 113 1.90 1.14 2.16
C PHE A 113 2.37 -0.23 1.67
N SER A 114 1.47 -1.22 1.61
CA SER A 114 1.77 -2.54 1.06
C SER A 114 1.62 -2.52 -0.46
N PHE A 115 2.60 -3.09 -1.16
CA PHE A 115 2.42 -3.35 -2.58
C PHE A 115 1.41 -4.49 -2.77
N PHE A 116 0.37 -4.22 -3.54
CA PHE A 116 -0.60 -5.21 -3.99
C PHE A 116 -1.02 -4.91 -5.42
N GLN A 117 -1.31 -5.94 -6.23
CA GLN A 117 -1.75 -5.74 -7.61
C GLN A 117 -3.12 -5.08 -7.65
N THR A 118 -3.20 -3.90 -8.25
CA THR A 118 -4.43 -3.08 -8.27
C THR A 118 -5.56 -3.69 -9.09
N ASN A 119 -5.25 -4.57 -10.05
CA ASN A 119 -6.23 -5.32 -10.82
C ASN A 119 -6.26 -6.77 -10.33
N SER A 120 -7.08 -7.06 -9.33
CA SER A 120 -7.19 -8.37 -8.70
C SER A 120 -7.54 -9.48 -9.69
N LEU A 121 -8.50 -9.26 -10.59
CA LEU A 121 -8.86 -10.25 -11.61
C LEU A 121 -7.72 -10.51 -12.61
N GLY A 122 -7.00 -9.46 -12.99
CA GLY A 122 -5.81 -9.60 -13.83
C GLY A 122 -4.68 -10.32 -13.10
N ALA A 123 -4.51 -10.09 -11.80
CA ALA A 123 -3.54 -10.76 -10.96
C ALA A 123 -3.84 -12.27 -10.84
N GLU A 124 -5.10 -12.65 -10.66
CA GLU A 124 -5.50 -14.07 -10.65
C GLU A 124 -5.13 -14.79 -11.93
N VAL A 125 -5.39 -14.18 -13.09
CA VAL A 125 -4.99 -14.74 -14.39
C VAL A 125 -3.48 -14.86 -14.50
N LEU A 126 -2.75 -13.79 -14.16
CA LEU A 126 -1.28 -13.77 -14.21
C LEU A 126 -0.67 -14.88 -13.35
N TYR A 127 -1.11 -14.97 -12.11
CA TYR A 127 -0.55 -15.90 -11.14
C TYR A 127 -0.93 -17.36 -11.43
N SER A 128 -2.17 -17.61 -11.85
CA SER A 128 -2.58 -18.94 -12.31
C SER A 128 -1.76 -19.40 -13.50
N THR A 129 -1.58 -18.52 -14.50
CA THR A 129 -0.78 -18.82 -15.69
C THR A 129 0.70 -19.08 -15.32
N ALA A 130 1.29 -18.27 -14.44
CA ALA A 130 2.65 -18.51 -13.98
C ALA A 130 2.78 -19.85 -13.27
N ARG A 131 1.83 -20.20 -12.40
CA ARG A 131 1.82 -21.51 -11.72
C ARG A 131 1.68 -22.66 -12.71
N GLU A 132 0.81 -22.54 -13.71
CA GLU A 132 0.65 -23.54 -14.76
C GLU A 132 1.94 -23.74 -15.57
N PHE A 133 2.63 -22.67 -15.95
CA PHE A 133 3.93 -22.76 -16.61
C PHE A 133 5.00 -23.44 -15.77
N ILE A 134 5.03 -23.19 -14.46
CA ILE A 134 5.97 -23.83 -13.55
C ILE A 134 5.69 -25.34 -13.42
N LEU A 135 4.42 -25.73 -13.31
CA LEU A 135 4.03 -27.13 -13.16
C LEU A 135 4.13 -27.92 -14.47
N GLY A 136 3.96 -27.27 -15.63
CA GLY A 136 3.91 -27.93 -16.94
C GLY A 136 2.84 -29.01 -16.99
N ASP A 137 3.19 -30.16 -17.55
CA ASP A 137 2.28 -31.29 -17.66
C ASP A 137 2.19 -32.15 -16.37
N ASN A 138 2.96 -31.80 -15.33
CA ASN A 138 3.00 -32.55 -14.07
C ASN A 138 2.48 -31.68 -12.90
N PRO A 139 1.24 -31.83 -12.47
CA PRO A 139 0.67 -31.05 -11.34
C PRO A 139 1.38 -31.31 -10.01
N ASP A 140 2.04 -32.47 -9.85
CA ASP A 140 2.76 -32.85 -8.64
C ASP A 140 4.25 -32.49 -8.68
N MET A 141 4.69 -31.71 -9.67
CA MET A 141 6.11 -31.39 -9.89
C MET A 141 6.78 -30.77 -8.65
N LEU A 142 6.03 -30.00 -7.88
CA LEU A 142 6.52 -29.29 -6.69
C LEU A 142 6.10 -29.95 -5.36
N ALA A 143 5.35 -31.05 -5.38
CA ALA A 143 4.78 -31.67 -4.19
C ALA A 143 5.82 -32.08 -3.12
N ASP A 144 7.05 -32.38 -3.53
CA ASP A 144 8.18 -32.73 -2.66
C ASP A 144 9.25 -31.61 -2.55
N LYS A 145 9.02 -30.45 -3.15
CA LYS A 145 9.99 -29.37 -3.29
C LYS A 145 9.76 -28.22 -2.31
N THR A 146 10.86 -27.50 -2.05
CA THR A 146 10.82 -26.17 -1.46
C THR A 146 10.91 -25.14 -2.58
N VAL A 147 9.97 -24.22 -2.60
CA VAL A 147 9.91 -23.08 -3.52
C VAL A 147 10.42 -21.84 -2.80
N TYR A 148 11.21 -21.02 -3.47
CA TYR A 148 11.67 -19.74 -2.97
C TYR A 148 11.00 -18.62 -3.77
N ASP A 149 10.34 -17.69 -3.08
CA ASP A 149 9.80 -16.47 -3.62
C ASP A 149 10.72 -15.31 -3.22
N LEU A 150 11.51 -14.84 -4.19
CA LEU A 150 12.47 -13.77 -3.97
C LEU A 150 11.81 -12.41 -4.21
N TYR A 151 12.01 -11.48 -3.28
CA TYR A 151 11.31 -10.20 -3.24
C TYR A 151 9.79 -10.39 -3.04
N SER A 152 9.45 -11.19 -2.03
CA SER A 152 8.10 -11.73 -1.87
C SER A 152 7.05 -10.68 -1.47
N GLY A 153 7.47 -9.47 -1.07
CA GLY A 153 6.56 -8.43 -0.58
C GLY A 153 5.68 -8.97 0.55
N THR A 154 4.37 -8.78 0.44
CA THR A 154 3.38 -9.29 1.40
C THR A 154 3.04 -10.78 1.20
N GLY A 155 3.85 -11.51 0.43
CA GLY A 155 3.78 -12.96 0.31
C GLY A 155 2.67 -13.50 -0.58
N THR A 156 2.12 -12.72 -1.49
CA THR A 156 0.98 -13.13 -2.34
C THR A 156 1.33 -14.32 -3.22
N ILE A 157 2.46 -14.27 -3.94
CA ILE A 157 2.91 -15.36 -4.83
C ILE A 157 3.31 -16.58 -4.01
N ALA A 158 4.09 -16.38 -2.93
CA ALA A 158 4.47 -17.44 -2.02
C ALA A 158 3.27 -18.26 -1.54
N GLN A 159 2.22 -17.59 -1.07
CA GLN A 159 1.02 -18.25 -0.55
C GLN A 159 0.24 -18.99 -1.63
N MET A 160 0.18 -18.47 -2.85
CA MET A 160 -0.46 -19.19 -3.95
C MET A 160 0.32 -20.43 -4.39
N MET A 161 1.65 -20.44 -4.23
CA MET A 161 2.48 -21.61 -4.51
C MET A 161 2.43 -22.66 -3.39
N ALA A 162 1.96 -22.29 -2.20
CA ALA A 162 1.83 -23.19 -1.07
C ALA A 162 0.91 -24.39 -1.35
N ALA A 163 -0.15 -24.19 -2.12
CA ALA A 163 -1.10 -25.24 -2.48
C ALA A 163 -0.51 -26.38 -3.33
N VAL A 164 0.60 -26.11 -4.02
CA VAL A 164 1.21 -27.06 -4.99
C VAL A 164 2.63 -27.48 -4.60
N SER A 165 3.14 -27.01 -3.47
CA SER A 165 4.51 -27.30 -3.02
C SER A 165 4.56 -27.82 -1.59
N LYS A 166 5.63 -28.55 -1.26
CA LYS A 166 5.88 -29.04 0.09
C LYS A 166 6.10 -27.89 1.08
N LYS A 167 6.83 -26.89 0.65
CA LYS A 167 7.20 -25.71 1.45
C LYS A 167 7.46 -24.52 0.56
N VAL A 168 7.10 -23.34 1.04
CA VAL A 168 7.48 -22.08 0.40
C VAL A 168 8.25 -21.22 1.39
N ILE A 169 9.29 -20.54 0.91
CA ILE A 169 10.06 -19.58 1.68
C ILE A 169 10.06 -18.25 0.91
N GLY A 170 9.36 -17.25 1.45
CA GLY A 170 9.41 -15.88 0.97
C GLY A 170 10.60 -15.13 1.55
N ILE A 171 11.31 -14.39 0.71
CA ILE A 171 12.47 -13.58 1.10
C ILE A 171 12.19 -12.13 0.68
N GLU A 172 12.18 -11.24 1.67
CA GLU A 172 11.87 -9.83 1.49
C GLU A 172 12.72 -8.99 2.44
N ILE A 173 13.29 -7.88 1.96
CA ILE A 173 14.14 -7.00 2.77
C ILE A 173 13.36 -6.04 3.69
N VAL A 174 12.09 -5.78 3.36
CA VAL A 174 11.24 -4.87 4.12
C VAL A 174 10.56 -5.62 5.26
N GLU A 175 10.99 -5.38 6.49
CA GLU A 175 10.50 -6.10 7.68
C GLU A 175 8.98 -6.02 7.84
N GLU A 176 8.37 -4.85 7.59
CA GLU A 176 6.91 -4.66 7.66
C GLU A 176 6.17 -5.53 6.63
N ALA A 177 6.72 -5.72 5.45
CA ALA A 177 6.15 -6.60 4.43
C ALA A 177 6.27 -8.07 4.83
N VAL A 178 7.38 -8.46 5.47
CA VAL A 178 7.57 -9.81 6.04
C VAL A 178 6.54 -10.12 7.12
N GLU A 179 6.30 -9.19 8.05
CA GLU A 179 5.27 -9.38 9.07
C GLU A 179 3.87 -9.48 8.46
N ALA A 180 3.53 -8.61 7.52
CA ALA A 180 2.26 -8.68 6.79
C ALA A 180 2.11 -10.02 6.03
N ALA A 181 3.18 -10.55 5.45
CA ALA A 181 3.18 -11.85 4.79
C ALA A 181 2.90 -13.00 5.76
N LYS A 182 3.49 -12.96 6.97
CA LYS A 182 3.24 -13.95 8.04
C LYS A 182 1.79 -13.88 8.53
N GLU A 183 1.26 -12.68 8.76
CA GLU A 183 -0.13 -12.48 9.18
C GLU A 183 -1.11 -13.00 8.12
N ASN A 184 -0.85 -12.73 6.84
CA ASN A 184 -1.65 -13.23 5.74
C ASN A 184 -1.58 -14.76 5.61
N ALA A 185 -0.41 -15.38 5.81
CA ALA A 185 -0.28 -16.83 5.81
C ALA A 185 -1.06 -17.47 6.98
N GLN A 186 -1.03 -16.87 8.16
CA GLN A 186 -1.85 -17.30 9.30
C GLN A 186 -3.35 -17.15 9.01
N LEU A 187 -3.77 -16.03 8.44
CA LEU A 187 -5.15 -15.78 8.02
C LEU A 187 -5.66 -16.87 7.06
N ASN A 188 -4.79 -17.32 6.17
CA ASN A 188 -5.06 -18.37 5.17
C ASN A 188 -4.78 -19.80 5.69
N GLN A 189 -4.35 -19.96 6.93
CA GLN A 189 -4.03 -21.27 7.56
C GLN A 189 -2.97 -22.05 6.77
N LEU A 190 -1.94 -21.36 6.26
CA LEU A 190 -0.85 -21.94 5.48
C LEU A 190 0.35 -22.21 6.37
N ASP A 191 0.47 -23.45 6.87
CA ASP A 191 1.56 -23.88 7.76
C ASP A 191 2.88 -24.18 7.01
N ASN A 192 2.83 -24.20 5.68
CA ASN A 192 3.99 -24.50 4.83
C ASN A 192 4.61 -23.26 4.17
N CYS A 193 4.27 -22.06 4.64
CA CYS A 193 4.86 -20.80 4.23
C CYS A 193 5.70 -20.20 5.35
N ASP A 194 6.98 -19.96 5.09
CA ASP A 194 7.85 -19.17 5.97
C ASP A 194 8.28 -17.87 5.26
N PHE A 195 8.46 -16.80 6.04
CA PHE A 195 8.91 -15.51 5.54
C PHE A 195 10.09 -14.99 6.36
N ILE A 196 11.14 -14.56 5.68
CA ILE A 196 12.39 -14.06 6.27
C ILE A 196 12.80 -12.73 5.63
N ALA A 197 13.37 -11.83 6.47
CA ALA A 197 13.97 -10.57 6.04
C ALA A 197 15.44 -10.76 5.64
#